data_6b13a41d56e22f1a1d925d66e8dbec6a
#
_entry.id   6b13a41d56e22f1a1d925d66e8dbec6a
#
_cell.length_a   1.000
_cell.length_b   1.000
_cell.length_c   1.000
_cell.angle_alpha   90.00
_cell.angle_beta   90.00
_cell.angle_gamma   90.00
#
_symmetry.space_group_name_H-M   'P 1'
#
loop_
_entity.id
_entity.type
_entity.pdbx_description
1 polymer ?
#
loop_
_entity_poly.entity_id
_entity_poly.type
_entity_poly.pdbx_seq_one_letter_code
_entity_poly.pdbx_strand_id
1 'polypeptide(L)'
;MPDQAQSEPQQQQNTQHNKPSEPIKVTTSKGTAELEPLIVSYEEKQDFEDPLEWFNRPVFEFNDIAYRYVLVPVSKGYLDYTPDIFRDGVSNFFNNIDEPLNAINYAIQLEGGLSGKSLARFFINSTIGILGLFDPATSWFDIEYKDTNLNNTLANYQVGHGAFLVLPLLGQTDVRNGFSTLTEGFASPINLATSNPDSLYIQAYAKFHEIAPTAVNYPELRNQSDDHYTFFRNLYLQSVLRDQAFKFPDKEKSENEKSVKPNNKNKKGMNNE
;
A
#
# COMPACT_ATOMS: atom_id res chain seq x y z
N MET A 1 50.48 46.23 15.80
CA MET A 1 50.05 45.76 14.48
C MET A 1 50.92 44.61 14.09
N PRO A 2 50.42 43.42 13.98
CA PRO A 2 50.23 42.79 12.70
C PRO A 2 48.88 42.04 12.63
N ASP A 3 48.41 42.03 11.48
CA ASP A 3 47.46 41.39 10.65
C ASP A 3 46.98 40.00 11.10
N GLN A 4 45.64 39.84 11.30
CA GLN A 4 44.98 38.55 11.49
C GLN A 4 44.29 38.18 10.17
N ALA A 5 44.89 37.24 9.46
CA ALA A 5 44.25 36.58 8.34
C ALA A 5 43.22 35.58 8.83
N GLN A 6 41.95 35.82 8.51
CA GLN A 6 40.83 34.89 8.68
C GLN A 6 40.98 33.81 7.62
N SER A 7 41.12 32.56 8.07
CA SER A 7 41.01 31.36 7.23
C SER A 7 39.56 30.87 7.21
N GLU A 8 38.90 31.04 6.05
CA GLU A 8 37.63 30.40 5.72
C GLU A 8 37.80 28.87 5.61
N PRO A 9 36.86 28.07 6.10
CA PRO A 9 36.89 26.64 5.85
C PRO A 9 36.37 26.34 4.43
N GLN A 10 37.28 25.83 3.60
CA GLN A 10 36.94 25.29 2.29
C GLN A 10 36.01 24.08 2.45
N GLN A 11 34.77 24.21 1.98
CA GLN A 11 33.89 23.09 1.72
C GLN A 11 34.46 22.25 0.56
N GLN A 12 35.00 21.09 0.90
CA GLN A 12 35.37 20.08 -0.10
C GLN A 12 34.06 19.50 -0.67
N GLN A 13 33.69 19.97 -1.86
CA GLN A 13 32.72 19.31 -2.72
C GLN A 13 33.29 17.96 -3.16
N ASN A 14 32.83 16.90 -2.56
CA ASN A 14 33.14 15.54 -2.96
C ASN A 14 32.24 15.14 -4.15
N THR A 15 32.57 15.65 -5.33
CA THR A 15 31.99 15.19 -6.60
C THR A 15 32.58 13.84 -6.96
N GLN A 16 32.01 12.76 -6.43
CA GLN A 16 32.24 11.43 -6.99
C GLN A 16 31.57 11.36 -8.37
N HIS A 17 32.39 11.44 -9.40
CA HIS A 17 32.01 11.13 -10.77
C HIS A 17 31.52 9.68 -10.84
N ASN A 18 30.22 9.51 -11.00
CA ASN A 18 29.60 8.21 -11.29
C ASN A 18 29.99 7.83 -12.73
N LYS A 19 31.01 6.95 -12.85
CA LYS A 19 31.40 6.35 -14.13
C LYS A 19 30.23 5.48 -14.61
N PRO A 20 29.75 5.61 -15.86
CA PRO A 20 28.69 4.74 -16.36
C PRO A 20 29.12 3.28 -16.22
N SER A 21 28.32 2.46 -15.58
CA SER A 21 28.55 1.02 -15.49
C SER A 21 28.39 0.39 -16.87
N GLU A 22 29.32 -0.50 -17.25
CA GLU A 22 29.27 -1.18 -18.54
C GLU A 22 28.02 -2.05 -18.65
N PRO A 23 27.42 -2.16 -19.86
CA PRO A 23 26.20 -2.95 -20.07
C PRO A 23 26.43 -4.45 -19.75
N ILE A 24 25.48 -5.05 -19.06
CA ILE A 24 25.53 -6.47 -18.68
C ILE A 24 25.07 -7.32 -19.87
N LYS A 25 25.95 -8.20 -20.37
CA LYS A 25 25.60 -9.16 -21.43
C LYS A 25 25.01 -10.43 -20.84
N VAL A 26 23.73 -10.66 -21.09
CA VAL A 26 23.03 -11.89 -20.68
C VAL A 26 22.89 -12.80 -21.91
N THR A 27 23.57 -13.94 -21.90
CA THR A 27 23.46 -14.95 -22.98
C THR A 27 22.45 -16.01 -22.59
N THR A 28 21.39 -16.14 -23.37
CA THR A 28 20.37 -17.19 -23.22
C THR A 28 20.43 -18.14 -24.39
N SER A 29 19.77 -19.30 -24.31
CA SER A 29 19.65 -20.27 -25.41
C SER A 29 19.00 -19.73 -26.69
N LYS A 30 18.42 -18.51 -26.65
CA LYS A 30 17.76 -17.82 -27.77
C LYS A 30 18.56 -16.62 -28.31
N GLY A 31 19.74 -16.34 -27.75
CA GLY A 31 20.60 -15.24 -28.19
C GLY A 31 21.17 -14.44 -27.01
N THR A 32 22.07 -13.51 -27.34
CA THR A 32 22.67 -12.59 -26.37
C THR A 32 21.90 -11.29 -26.39
N ALA A 33 21.35 -10.90 -25.22
CA ALA A 33 20.74 -9.60 -25.01
C ALA A 33 21.69 -8.72 -24.20
N GLU A 34 21.88 -7.50 -24.63
CA GLU A 34 22.60 -6.46 -23.90
C GLU A 34 21.60 -5.66 -23.08
N LEU A 35 21.68 -5.80 -21.76
CA LEU A 35 20.84 -5.07 -20.83
C LEU A 35 21.61 -3.86 -20.34
N GLU A 36 21.11 -2.68 -20.63
CA GLU A 36 21.61 -1.47 -19.99
C GLU A 36 21.35 -1.59 -18.48
N PRO A 37 22.38 -1.36 -17.65
CA PRO A 37 22.16 -1.38 -16.21
C PRO A 37 21.13 -0.31 -15.90
N LEU A 38 20.03 -0.70 -15.25
CA LEU A 38 19.06 0.22 -14.69
C LEU A 38 19.81 0.98 -13.59
N ILE A 39 20.41 2.11 -13.95
CA ILE A 39 20.94 3.03 -12.95
C ILE A 39 19.71 3.57 -12.24
N VAL A 40 19.34 2.92 -11.14
CA VAL A 40 18.52 3.57 -10.14
C VAL A 40 19.41 4.67 -9.59
N SER A 41 19.39 5.83 -10.25
CA SER A 41 19.93 7.02 -9.66
C SER A 41 19.14 7.20 -8.36
N TYR A 42 19.84 7.09 -7.23
CA TYR A 42 19.37 7.62 -5.97
C TYR A 42 19.38 9.16 -6.13
N GLU A 43 18.50 9.63 -7.03
CA GLU A 43 18.20 11.04 -7.13
C GLU A 43 17.51 11.43 -5.85
N GLU A 44 18.22 12.30 -5.14
CA GLU A 44 17.76 13.13 -4.02
C GLU A 44 16.98 12.38 -2.94
N LYS A 45 17.51 12.42 -1.72
CA LYS A 45 16.69 12.33 -0.52
C LYS A 45 15.50 13.28 -0.76
N GLN A 46 14.37 12.74 -1.20
CA GLN A 46 13.12 13.50 -1.14
C GLN A 46 12.90 13.76 0.34
N ASP A 47 13.28 14.96 0.77
CA ASP A 47 13.03 15.41 2.13
C ASP A 47 11.55 15.76 2.16
N PHE A 48 10.76 14.79 2.57
CA PHE A 48 9.31 14.98 2.70
C PHE A 48 9.05 15.94 3.86
N GLU A 49 8.42 17.08 3.56
CA GLU A 49 7.98 18.00 4.58
C GLU A 49 6.96 17.33 5.52
N ASP A 50 7.21 17.43 6.80
CA ASP A 50 6.28 16.96 7.83
C ASP A 50 5.90 18.11 8.77
N PRO A 51 4.85 18.86 8.46
CA PRO A 51 4.40 19.97 9.29
C PRO A 51 3.89 19.55 10.68
N LEU A 52 3.62 18.24 10.86
CA LEU A 52 3.12 17.66 12.11
C LEU A 52 4.19 16.84 12.86
N GLU A 53 5.48 16.98 12.51
CA GLU A 53 6.57 16.21 13.13
C GLU A 53 6.56 16.33 14.67
N TRP A 54 6.25 17.51 15.20
CA TRP A 54 6.16 17.75 16.65
C TRP A 54 5.15 16.85 17.35
N PHE A 55 4.10 16.41 16.64
CA PHE A 55 3.09 15.46 17.12
C PHE A 55 3.44 14.03 16.69
N ASN A 56 3.81 13.84 15.44
CA ASN A 56 4.04 12.53 14.82
C ASN A 56 5.20 11.79 15.48
N ARG A 57 6.31 12.45 15.76
CA ARG A 57 7.51 11.81 16.34
C ARG A 57 7.28 11.23 17.73
N PRO A 58 6.69 11.94 18.72
CA PRO A 58 6.34 11.34 20.01
C PRO A 58 5.36 10.17 19.92
N VAL A 59 4.35 10.26 19.03
CA VAL A 59 3.40 9.17 18.81
C VAL A 59 4.09 7.95 18.18
N PHE A 60 5.00 8.19 17.24
CA PHE A 60 5.81 7.12 16.65
C PHE A 60 6.67 6.42 17.70
N GLU A 61 7.34 7.15 18.59
CA GLU A 61 8.16 6.56 19.67
C GLU A 61 7.30 5.72 20.62
N PHE A 62 6.11 6.19 20.96
CA PHE A 62 5.14 5.39 21.72
C PHE A 62 4.78 4.09 20.98
N ASN A 63 4.47 4.19 19.67
CA ASN A 63 4.16 3.05 18.84
C ASN A 63 5.37 2.08 18.72
N ASP A 64 6.58 2.60 18.55
CA ASP A 64 7.81 1.78 18.49
C ASP A 64 7.98 0.92 19.75
N ILE A 65 7.74 1.52 20.92
CA ILE A 65 7.78 0.78 22.19
C ILE A 65 6.68 -0.28 22.22
N ALA A 66 5.43 0.09 21.90
CA ALA A 66 4.30 -0.82 21.90
C ALA A 66 4.52 -1.99 20.90
N TYR A 67 5.04 -1.69 19.71
CA TYR A 67 5.30 -2.71 18.69
C TYR A 67 6.39 -3.67 19.11
N ARG A 68 7.52 -3.20 19.62
CA ARG A 68 8.63 -4.07 20.04
C ARG A 68 8.29 -4.96 21.22
N TYR A 69 7.60 -4.42 22.20
CA TYR A 69 7.39 -5.13 23.48
C TYR A 69 6.05 -5.82 23.59
N VAL A 70 5.07 -5.47 22.77
CA VAL A 70 3.72 -6.06 22.80
C VAL A 70 3.37 -6.68 21.46
N LEU A 71 3.29 -5.91 20.39
CA LEU A 71 2.74 -6.37 19.11
C LEU A 71 3.60 -7.51 18.53
N VAL A 72 4.91 -7.34 18.42
CA VAL A 72 5.82 -8.34 17.82
C VAL A 72 5.82 -9.65 18.63
N PRO A 73 6.01 -9.66 19.97
CA PRO A 73 5.94 -10.91 20.74
C PRO A 73 4.60 -11.61 20.65
N VAL A 74 3.49 -10.87 20.73
CA VAL A 74 2.14 -11.44 20.62
C VAL A 74 1.90 -11.99 19.22
N SER A 75 2.32 -11.27 18.15
CA SER A 75 2.23 -11.74 16.77
C SER A 75 3.02 -13.02 16.53
N LYS A 76 4.24 -13.12 17.06
CA LYS A 76 5.03 -14.36 16.98
C LYS A 76 4.30 -15.52 17.66
N GLY A 77 3.85 -15.33 18.89
CA GLY A 77 3.07 -16.35 19.59
C GLY A 77 1.81 -16.74 18.81
N TYR A 78 1.09 -15.77 18.26
CA TYR A 78 -0.09 -16.03 17.44
C TYR A 78 0.24 -16.88 16.21
N LEU A 79 1.30 -16.55 15.47
CA LEU A 79 1.71 -17.29 14.27
C LEU A 79 2.23 -18.69 14.61
N ASP A 80 2.98 -18.84 15.69
CA ASP A 80 3.58 -20.11 16.10
C ASP A 80 2.54 -21.12 16.61
N TYR A 81 1.49 -20.65 17.29
CA TYR A 81 0.49 -21.52 17.94
C TYR A 81 -0.82 -21.65 17.16
N THR A 82 -1.08 -20.79 16.16
CA THR A 82 -2.32 -20.85 15.37
C THR A 82 -2.03 -21.45 14.00
N PRO A 83 -2.57 -22.63 13.64
CA PRO A 83 -2.40 -23.23 12.32
C PRO A 83 -2.91 -22.34 11.19
N ASP A 84 -2.24 -22.41 10.03
CA ASP A 84 -2.57 -21.60 8.84
C ASP A 84 -4.06 -21.68 8.46
N ILE A 85 -4.62 -22.89 8.46
CA ILE A 85 -6.01 -23.12 8.09
C ILE A 85 -7.01 -22.33 8.97
N PHE A 86 -6.69 -22.13 10.25
CA PHE A 86 -7.52 -21.31 11.13
C PHE A 86 -7.33 -19.82 10.82
N ARG A 87 -6.11 -19.40 10.55
CA ARG A 87 -5.83 -18.01 10.17
C ARG A 87 -6.50 -17.66 8.85
N ASP A 88 -6.42 -18.56 7.86
CA ASP A 88 -7.11 -18.38 6.58
C ASP A 88 -8.63 -18.27 6.77
N GLY A 89 -9.21 -19.13 7.62
CA GLY A 89 -10.63 -19.05 7.93
C GLY A 89 -11.03 -17.74 8.61
N VAL A 90 -10.21 -17.22 9.53
CA VAL A 90 -10.42 -15.91 10.17
C VAL A 90 -10.30 -14.78 9.16
N SER A 91 -9.29 -14.82 8.29
CA SER A 91 -9.13 -13.85 7.19
C SER A 91 -10.36 -13.85 6.27
N ASN A 92 -10.79 -15.02 5.83
CA ASN A 92 -11.94 -15.15 4.95
C ASN A 92 -13.22 -14.61 5.62
N PHE A 93 -13.41 -14.88 6.91
CA PHE A 93 -14.55 -14.40 7.68
C PHE A 93 -14.60 -12.86 7.74
N PHE A 94 -13.48 -12.19 8.07
CA PHE A 94 -13.43 -10.73 8.11
C PHE A 94 -13.53 -10.13 6.71
N ASN A 95 -12.87 -10.68 5.71
CA ASN A 95 -13.01 -10.26 4.32
C ASN A 95 -14.48 -10.36 3.85
N ASN A 96 -15.19 -11.41 4.24
CA ASN A 96 -16.60 -11.55 3.91
C ASN A 96 -17.49 -10.50 4.62
N ILE A 97 -17.17 -10.13 5.86
CA ILE A 97 -17.88 -9.06 6.58
C ILE A 97 -17.65 -7.71 5.87
N ASP A 98 -16.50 -7.47 5.29
CA ASP A 98 -16.16 -6.20 4.62
C ASP A 98 -16.72 -6.12 3.18
N GLU A 99 -17.14 -7.23 2.57
CA GLU A 99 -17.68 -7.23 1.19
C GLU A 99 -18.87 -6.27 0.96
N PRO A 100 -19.85 -6.10 1.88
CA PRO A 100 -20.89 -5.10 1.68
C PRO A 100 -20.35 -3.68 1.62
N LEU A 101 -19.32 -3.36 2.42
CA LEU A 101 -18.67 -2.05 2.42
C LEU A 101 -17.82 -1.85 1.15
N ASN A 102 -17.13 -2.90 0.71
CA ASN A 102 -16.44 -2.93 -0.58
C ASN A 102 -17.42 -2.66 -1.74
N ALA A 103 -18.59 -3.30 -1.72
CA ALA A 103 -19.61 -3.12 -2.74
C ALA A 103 -20.11 -1.67 -2.81
N ILE A 104 -20.31 -1.01 -1.66
CA ILE A 104 -20.69 0.40 -1.57
C ILE A 104 -19.57 1.29 -2.13
N ASN A 105 -18.34 1.06 -1.73
CA ASN A 105 -17.19 1.81 -2.21
C ASN A 105 -17.03 1.68 -3.73
N TYR A 106 -17.13 0.47 -4.29
CA TYR A 106 -17.10 0.26 -5.74
C TYR A 106 -18.27 0.92 -6.47
N ALA A 107 -19.47 0.91 -5.88
CA ALA A 107 -20.62 1.61 -6.47
C ALA A 107 -20.38 3.12 -6.54
N ILE A 108 -19.83 3.73 -5.48
CA ILE A 108 -19.45 5.15 -5.44
C ILE A 108 -18.33 5.45 -6.46
N GLN A 109 -17.40 4.52 -6.67
CA GLN A 109 -16.34 4.63 -7.69
C GLN A 109 -16.85 4.43 -9.12
N LEU A 110 -18.15 4.16 -9.31
CA LEU A 110 -18.78 3.85 -10.61
C LEU A 110 -18.29 2.51 -11.21
N GLU A 111 -17.72 1.63 -10.40
CA GLU A 111 -17.24 0.30 -10.76
C GLU A 111 -18.32 -0.76 -10.50
N GLY A 112 -19.47 -0.64 -11.19
CA GLY A 112 -20.64 -1.50 -10.94
C GLY A 112 -20.36 -3.00 -11.11
N GLY A 113 -19.41 -3.38 -11.98
CA GLY A 113 -18.99 -4.78 -12.13
C GLY A 113 -18.30 -5.34 -10.90
N LEU A 114 -17.43 -4.55 -10.26
CA LEU A 114 -16.74 -4.93 -9.02
C LEU A 114 -17.71 -4.90 -7.83
N SER A 115 -18.60 -3.90 -7.76
CA SER A 115 -19.65 -3.83 -6.76
C SER A 115 -20.54 -5.10 -6.78
N GLY A 116 -20.95 -5.53 -7.98
CA GLY A 116 -21.72 -6.77 -8.14
C GLY A 116 -20.97 -8.03 -7.74
N LYS A 117 -19.65 -8.08 -8.01
CA LYS A 117 -18.78 -9.19 -7.57
C LYS A 117 -18.67 -9.26 -6.05
N SER A 118 -18.46 -8.13 -5.38
CA SER A 118 -18.41 -8.08 -3.91
C SER A 118 -19.73 -8.56 -3.28
N LEU A 119 -20.88 -8.12 -3.79
CA LEU A 119 -22.17 -8.63 -3.33
C LEU A 119 -22.34 -10.14 -3.56
N ALA A 120 -21.94 -10.63 -4.74
CA ALA A 120 -22.00 -12.06 -5.05
C ALA A 120 -21.12 -12.87 -4.08
N ARG A 121 -19.88 -12.43 -3.82
CA ARG A 121 -18.99 -13.03 -2.83
C ARG A 121 -19.62 -13.08 -1.46
N PHE A 122 -20.17 -11.96 -1.00
CA PHE A 122 -20.84 -11.88 0.31
C PHE A 122 -21.91 -12.96 0.44
N PHE A 123 -22.82 -13.09 -0.54
CA PHE A 123 -23.91 -14.08 -0.47
C PHE A 123 -23.40 -15.52 -0.59
N ILE A 124 -22.46 -15.79 -1.50
CA ILE A 124 -21.89 -17.13 -1.69
C ILE A 124 -21.15 -17.58 -0.43
N ASN A 125 -20.24 -16.74 0.08
CA ASN A 125 -19.41 -17.09 1.21
C ASN A 125 -20.19 -17.11 2.52
N SER A 126 -21.21 -16.26 2.68
CA SER A 126 -22.08 -16.31 3.87
C SER A 126 -22.97 -17.55 3.91
N THR A 127 -23.42 -18.06 2.75
CA THR A 127 -24.31 -19.22 2.68
C THR A 127 -23.55 -20.53 2.56
N ILE A 128 -22.77 -20.69 1.49
CA ILE A 128 -22.03 -21.93 1.17
C ILE A 128 -20.74 -21.99 1.98
N GLY A 129 -20.08 -20.84 2.20
CA GLY A 129 -18.81 -20.72 2.91
C GLY A 129 -18.93 -20.67 4.43
N ILE A 130 -20.10 -20.96 5.00
CA ILE A 130 -20.37 -20.97 6.46
C ILE A 130 -19.97 -19.62 7.08
N LEU A 131 -20.76 -18.58 6.80
CA LEU A 131 -20.54 -17.20 7.24
C LEU A 131 -19.19 -16.60 6.80
N GLY A 132 -18.61 -17.14 5.72
CA GLY A 132 -17.34 -16.64 5.19
C GLY A 132 -16.08 -17.32 5.74
N LEU A 133 -16.18 -18.36 6.57
CA LEU A 133 -15.00 -19.14 7.02
C LEU A 133 -14.29 -19.83 5.86
N PHE A 134 -15.03 -20.19 4.81
CA PHE A 134 -14.50 -20.71 3.56
C PHE A 134 -14.77 -19.72 2.42
N ASP A 135 -13.98 -19.78 1.36
CA ASP A 135 -14.13 -18.92 0.18
C ASP A 135 -14.51 -19.71 -1.09
N PRO A 136 -15.73 -20.26 -1.16
CA PRO A 136 -16.25 -20.88 -2.37
C PRO A 136 -16.43 -19.88 -3.52
N ALA A 137 -16.58 -18.59 -3.26
CA ALA A 137 -16.65 -17.58 -4.32
C ALA A 137 -15.38 -17.56 -5.17
N THR A 138 -14.22 -17.63 -4.57
CA THR A 138 -12.96 -17.78 -5.31
C THR A 138 -12.76 -19.19 -5.84
N SER A 139 -12.92 -20.23 -4.98
CA SER A 139 -12.51 -21.59 -5.33
C SER A 139 -13.43 -22.30 -6.33
N TRP A 140 -14.73 -21.96 -6.40
CA TRP A 140 -15.72 -22.61 -7.25
C TRP A 140 -16.25 -21.73 -8.39
N PHE A 141 -16.25 -20.38 -8.16
CA PHE A 141 -16.85 -19.44 -9.11
C PHE A 141 -15.83 -18.47 -9.74
N ASP A 142 -14.55 -18.57 -9.39
CA ASP A 142 -13.46 -17.71 -9.91
C ASP A 142 -13.76 -16.21 -9.70
N ILE A 143 -14.39 -15.88 -8.58
CA ILE A 143 -14.64 -14.50 -8.17
C ILE A 143 -13.64 -14.13 -7.08
N GLU A 144 -12.48 -13.62 -7.49
CA GLU A 144 -11.42 -13.22 -6.57
C GLU A 144 -11.84 -12.08 -5.64
N TYR A 145 -11.32 -12.12 -4.40
CA TYR A 145 -11.43 -11.00 -3.46
C TYR A 145 -10.63 -9.80 -3.97
N LYS A 146 -11.26 -8.64 -3.93
CA LYS A 146 -10.61 -7.36 -4.23
C LYS A 146 -11.01 -6.36 -3.17
N ASP A 147 -10.02 -5.94 -2.39
CA ASP A 147 -10.22 -4.93 -1.37
C ASP A 147 -10.37 -3.53 -1.97
N THR A 148 -11.28 -2.76 -1.40
CA THR A 148 -11.39 -1.32 -1.61
C THR A 148 -11.96 -0.67 -0.35
N ASN A 149 -11.69 0.63 -0.21
CA ASN A 149 -12.11 1.39 0.96
C ASN A 149 -12.39 2.85 0.59
N LEU A 150 -12.86 3.62 1.56
CA LEU A 150 -13.16 5.04 1.37
C LEU A 150 -11.92 5.85 0.97
N ASN A 151 -10.73 5.47 1.45
CA ASN A 151 -9.48 6.11 1.02
C ASN A 151 -9.25 5.93 -0.50
N ASN A 152 -9.48 4.71 -1.03
CA ASN A 152 -9.40 4.43 -2.46
C ASN A 152 -10.49 5.17 -3.23
N THR A 153 -11.69 5.25 -2.67
CA THR A 153 -12.81 6.01 -3.24
C THR A 153 -12.48 7.51 -3.35
N LEU A 154 -11.98 8.12 -2.27
CA LEU A 154 -11.56 9.51 -2.26
C LEU A 154 -10.38 9.76 -3.23
N ALA A 155 -9.43 8.83 -3.30
CA ALA A 155 -8.32 8.89 -4.27
C ALA A 155 -8.82 8.86 -5.71
N ASN A 156 -9.84 8.05 -6.03
CA ASN A 156 -10.44 7.98 -7.36
C ASN A 156 -11.06 9.33 -7.78
N TYR A 157 -11.59 10.08 -6.81
CA TYR A 157 -12.07 11.45 -7.01
C TYR A 157 -10.97 12.51 -6.89
N GLN A 158 -9.69 12.12 -6.94
CA GLN A 158 -8.52 13.00 -6.89
C GLN A 158 -8.40 13.84 -5.59
N VAL A 159 -9.02 13.38 -4.50
CA VAL A 159 -8.79 13.97 -3.18
C VAL A 159 -7.36 13.66 -2.75
N GLY A 160 -6.55 14.68 -2.50
CA GLY A 160 -5.16 14.54 -2.06
C GLY A 160 -5.06 13.81 -0.72
N HIS A 161 -3.92 13.20 -0.44
CA HIS A 161 -3.69 12.47 0.81
C HIS A 161 -3.59 13.41 2.04
N GLY A 162 -3.25 14.69 1.83
CA GLY A 162 -3.05 15.64 2.92
C GLY A 162 -1.73 15.45 3.66
N ALA A 163 -1.66 15.94 4.91
CA ALA A 163 -0.46 15.83 5.72
C ALA A 163 -0.23 14.39 6.20
N PHE A 164 1.05 14.02 6.35
CA PHE A 164 1.45 12.78 7.02
C PHE A 164 1.03 12.82 8.49
N LEU A 165 0.56 11.70 9.02
CA LEU A 165 0.07 11.57 10.37
C LEU A 165 0.49 10.21 10.95
N VAL A 166 0.80 10.20 12.24
CA VAL A 166 1.01 8.95 12.99
C VAL A 166 -0.10 8.80 14.02
N LEU A 167 -0.87 7.73 13.94
CA LEU A 167 -1.93 7.44 14.89
C LEU A 167 -1.43 6.48 15.97
N PRO A 168 -1.84 6.68 17.25
CA PRO A 168 -1.49 5.77 18.32
C PRO A 168 -1.95 4.34 18.00
N LEU A 169 -1.05 3.38 18.12
CA LEU A 169 -1.21 1.94 17.83
C LEU A 169 -1.49 1.58 16.37
N LEU A 170 -2.08 2.48 15.58
CA LEU A 170 -2.39 2.25 14.16
C LEU A 170 -1.20 2.53 13.23
N GLY A 171 -0.23 3.33 13.68
CA GLY A 171 1.00 3.62 12.94
C GLY A 171 0.87 4.76 11.92
N GLN A 172 1.69 4.68 10.87
CA GLN A 172 1.80 5.70 9.83
C GLN A 172 0.55 5.74 8.96
N THR A 173 0.09 6.96 8.71
CA THR A 173 -1.08 7.24 7.87
C THR A 173 -0.96 8.65 7.27
N ASP A 174 -1.99 9.10 6.58
CA ASP A 174 -2.19 10.49 6.17
C ASP A 174 -3.61 10.95 6.53
N VAL A 175 -3.90 12.23 6.37
CA VAL A 175 -5.21 12.80 6.75
C VAL A 175 -6.36 12.11 6.03
N ARG A 176 -6.23 11.83 4.71
CA ARG A 176 -7.28 11.16 3.94
C ARG A 176 -7.50 9.73 4.41
N ASN A 177 -6.42 8.95 4.56
CA ASN A 177 -6.50 7.57 5.00
C ASN A 177 -6.96 7.45 6.45
N GLY A 178 -6.48 8.31 7.35
CA GLY A 178 -6.94 8.39 8.74
C GLY A 178 -8.44 8.72 8.84
N PHE A 179 -8.91 9.68 8.06
CA PHE A 179 -10.34 10.01 7.97
C PHE A 179 -11.16 8.82 7.46
N SER A 180 -10.69 8.15 6.42
CA SER A 180 -11.34 6.96 5.86
C SER A 180 -11.44 5.83 6.88
N THR A 181 -10.33 5.51 7.54
CA THR A 181 -10.28 4.45 8.56
C THR A 181 -11.25 4.71 9.70
N LEU A 182 -11.33 5.96 10.20
CA LEU A 182 -12.29 6.31 11.24
C LEU A 182 -13.73 6.21 10.76
N THR A 183 -14.03 6.73 9.57
CA THR A 183 -15.38 6.71 8.99
C THR A 183 -15.87 5.29 8.75
N GLU A 184 -15.04 4.43 8.15
CA GLU A 184 -15.36 3.04 7.88
C GLU A 184 -15.43 2.21 9.17
N GLY A 185 -14.60 2.52 10.16
CA GLY A 185 -14.73 1.92 11.49
C GLY A 185 -16.11 2.13 12.10
N PHE A 186 -16.70 3.32 11.95
CA PHE A 186 -18.09 3.57 12.38
C PHE A 186 -19.14 2.90 11.49
N ALA A 187 -18.91 2.86 10.18
CA ALA A 187 -19.82 2.24 9.21
C ALA A 187 -19.64 0.71 9.10
N SER A 188 -18.68 0.12 9.80
CA SER A 188 -18.40 -1.30 9.76
C SER A 188 -19.63 -2.13 10.11
N PRO A 189 -19.91 -3.22 9.34
CA PRO A 189 -20.97 -4.17 9.68
C PRO A 189 -20.86 -4.72 11.11
N ILE A 190 -19.66 -4.80 11.67
CA ILE A 190 -19.40 -5.20 13.05
C ILE A 190 -20.10 -4.22 14.03
N ASN A 191 -19.95 -2.90 13.81
CA ASN A 191 -20.60 -1.89 14.65
C ASN A 191 -22.12 -1.87 14.50
N LEU A 192 -22.64 -2.28 13.32
CA LEU A 192 -24.08 -2.39 13.10
C LEU A 192 -24.68 -3.63 13.75
N ALA A 193 -23.89 -4.70 13.88
CA ALA A 193 -24.33 -5.98 14.42
C ALA A 193 -24.06 -6.13 15.93
N THR A 194 -23.13 -5.36 16.49
CA THR A 194 -22.71 -5.47 17.89
C THR A 194 -22.67 -4.09 18.56
N SER A 195 -22.68 -4.04 19.89
CA SER A 195 -22.58 -2.80 20.66
C SER A 195 -21.21 -2.69 21.35
N ASN A 196 -20.82 -1.47 21.71
CA ASN A 196 -19.63 -1.27 22.53
C ASN A 196 -19.80 -1.91 23.93
N PRO A 197 -18.75 -2.57 24.48
CA PRO A 197 -17.37 -2.61 23.97
C PRO A 197 -17.07 -3.77 23.00
N ASP A 198 -18.02 -4.67 22.71
CA ASP A 198 -17.78 -5.89 21.93
C ASP A 198 -17.31 -5.57 20.50
N SER A 199 -17.93 -4.58 19.85
CA SER A 199 -17.52 -4.16 18.52
C SER A 199 -16.05 -3.70 18.48
N LEU A 200 -15.58 -2.99 19.52
CA LEU A 200 -14.21 -2.55 19.62
C LEU A 200 -13.23 -3.73 19.75
N TYR A 201 -13.57 -4.73 20.56
CA TYR A 201 -12.71 -5.92 20.71
C TYR A 201 -12.62 -6.72 19.42
N ILE A 202 -13.76 -6.90 18.72
CA ILE A 202 -13.79 -7.63 17.45
C ILE A 202 -12.98 -6.91 16.38
N GLN A 203 -13.13 -5.59 16.25
CA GLN A 203 -12.35 -4.78 15.28
C GLN A 203 -10.86 -4.76 15.64
N ALA A 204 -10.52 -4.64 16.92
CA ALA A 204 -9.13 -4.69 17.37
C ALA A 204 -8.49 -6.05 17.07
N TYR A 205 -9.24 -7.15 17.24
CA TYR A 205 -8.78 -8.48 16.88
C TYR A 205 -8.64 -8.64 15.35
N ALA A 206 -9.61 -8.18 14.58
CA ALA A 206 -9.54 -8.20 13.12
C ALA A 206 -8.28 -7.46 12.63
N LYS A 207 -8.02 -6.26 13.17
CA LYS A 207 -6.85 -5.48 12.81
C LYS A 207 -5.54 -6.13 13.27
N PHE A 208 -5.50 -6.69 14.47
CA PHE A 208 -4.37 -7.48 14.95
C PHE A 208 -4.09 -8.67 14.03
N HIS A 209 -5.12 -9.44 13.68
CA HIS A 209 -5.02 -10.59 12.79
C HIS A 209 -4.43 -10.21 11.42
N GLU A 210 -4.90 -9.11 10.84
CA GLU A 210 -4.42 -8.58 9.55
C GLU A 210 -2.92 -8.21 9.61
N ILE A 211 -2.49 -7.52 10.68
CA ILE A 211 -1.12 -7.00 10.77
C ILE A 211 -0.11 -7.99 11.35
N ALA A 212 -0.54 -9.01 12.08
CA ALA A 212 0.35 -9.95 12.78
C ALA A 212 1.40 -10.61 11.85
N PRO A 213 1.08 -11.06 10.62
CA PRO A 213 2.06 -11.66 9.72
C PRO A 213 3.18 -10.70 9.30
N THR A 214 2.91 -9.41 9.22
CA THR A 214 3.90 -8.38 8.82
C THR A 214 4.61 -7.76 10.02
N ALA A 215 3.94 -7.71 11.17
CA ALA A 215 4.48 -7.13 12.40
C ALA A 215 5.75 -7.82 12.89
N VAL A 216 5.90 -9.11 12.63
CA VAL A 216 7.11 -9.88 13.01
C VAL A 216 8.39 -9.38 12.33
N ASN A 217 8.27 -8.70 11.20
CA ASN A 217 9.39 -8.14 10.43
C ASN A 217 9.77 -6.72 10.92
N TYR A 218 8.98 -6.14 11.83
CA TYR A 218 9.22 -4.78 12.34
C TYR A 218 10.63 -4.56 12.90
N PRO A 219 11.22 -5.48 13.72
CA PRO A 219 12.57 -5.30 14.24
C PRO A 219 13.64 -5.26 13.14
N GLU A 220 13.48 -6.02 12.06
CA GLU A 220 14.41 -6.03 10.94
C GLU A 220 14.35 -4.71 10.16
N LEU A 221 13.13 -4.25 9.84
CA LEU A 221 12.93 -2.95 9.18
C LEU A 221 13.47 -1.79 10.03
N ARG A 222 13.21 -1.83 11.32
CA ARG A 222 13.69 -0.82 12.27
C ARG A 222 15.21 -0.68 12.28
N ASN A 223 15.92 -1.80 12.17
CA ASN A 223 17.39 -1.82 12.21
C ASN A 223 18.04 -1.30 10.92
N GLN A 224 17.29 -0.92 9.91
CA GLN A 224 17.83 -0.40 8.63
C GLN A 224 18.23 1.07 8.72
N SER A 225 17.88 1.79 9.79
CA SER A 225 18.23 3.21 9.95
C SER A 225 18.36 3.59 11.42
N ASP A 226 19.25 4.52 11.72
CA ASP A 226 19.41 5.10 13.07
C ASP A 226 18.26 6.07 13.40
N ASP A 227 17.77 6.85 12.44
CA ASP A 227 16.55 7.66 12.59
C ASP A 227 15.33 6.86 12.10
N HIS A 228 14.77 6.06 13.01
CA HIS A 228 13.63 5.20 12.72
C HIS A 228 12.40 5.97 12.26
N TYR A 229 12.13 7.14 12.88
CA TYR A 229 10.99 7.97 12.51
C TYR A 229 11.06 8.40 11.05
N THR A 230 12.15 9.04 10.67
CA THR A 230 12.35 9.51 9.28
C THR A 230 12.32 8.35 8.28
N PHE A 231 12.91 7.20 8.65
CA PHE A 231 12.88 6.00 7.81
C PHE A 231 11.45 5.53 7.53
N PHE A 232 10.64 5.29 8.57
CA PHE A 232 9.28 4.81 8.40
C PHE A 232 8.34 5.85 7.76
N ARG A 233 8.53 7.16 8.05
CA ARG A 233 7.84 8.24 7.35
C ARG A 233 8.10 8.19 5.86
N ASN A 234 9.36 8.12 5.46
CA ASN A 234 9.75 8.10 4.04
C ASN A 234 9.27 6.84 3.35
N LEU A 235 9.32 5.67 4.02
CA LEU A 235 8.79 4.42 3.49
C LEU A 235 7.28 4.52 3.21
N TYR A 236 6.51 5.09 4.14
CA TYR A 236 5.09 5.32 3.96
C TYR A 236 4.81 6.27 2.78
N LEU A 237 5.45 7.43 2.74
CA LEU A 237 5.21 8.44 1.70
C LEU A 237 5.63 7.95 0.31
N GLN A 238 6.70 7.18 0.20
CA GLN A 238 7.08 6.50 -1.05
C GLN A 238 6.01 5.50 -1.50
N SER A 239 5.39 4.75 -0.57
CA SER A 239 4.30 3.84 -0.92
C SER A 239 3.08 4.59 -1.45
N VAL A 240 2.72 5.72 -0.84
CA VAL A 240 1.62 6.58 -1.29
C VAL A 240 1.87 7.13 -2.70
N LEU A 241 3.10 7.63 -2.97
CA LEU A 241 3.47 8.14 -4.30
C LEU A 241 3.44 7.03 -5.35
N ARG A 242 3.98 5.87 -5.02
CA ARG A 242 3.92 4.70 -5.91
C ARG A 242 2.48 4.33 -6.25
N ASP A 243 1.61 4.23 -5.25
CA ASP A 243 0.21 3.85 -5.46
C ASP A 243 -0.54 4.88 -6.31
N GLN A 244 -0.24 6.17 -6.16
CA GLN A 244 -0.76 7.23 -7.03
C GLN A 244 -0.30 7.06 -8.48
N ALA A 245 0.99 6.80 -8.70
CA ALA A 245 1.55 6.62 -10.04
C ALA A 245 0.96 5.40 -10.77
N PHE A 246 0.67 4.30 -10.05
CA PHE A 246 0.08 3.10 -10.65
C PHE A 246 -1.44 3.19 -10.87
N LYS A 247 -2.17 3.83 -9.95
CA LYS A 247 -3.64 3.96 -10.08
C LYS A 247 -4.07 5.04 -11.07
N PHE A 248 -3.25 6.07 -11.25
CA PHE A 248 -3.54 7.21 -12.12
C PHE A 248 -2.35 7.47 -13.07
N PRO A 249 -2.05 6.56 -14.02
CA PRO A 249 -1.06 6.83 -15.04
C PRO A 249 -1.50 8.09 -15.79
N ASP A 250 -0.58 9.05 -15.94
CA ASP A 250 -0.81 10.36 -16.55
C ASP A 250 -1.67 10.21 -17.81
N LYS A 251 -2.82 10.87 -17.85
CA LYS A 251 -3.73 10.85 -19.00
C LYS A 251 -3.04 11.26 -20.31
N GLU A 252 -2.02 12.11 -20.23
CA GLU A 252 -1.22 12.52 -21.38
C GLU A 252 -0.46 11.36 -22.05
N LYS A 253 0.04 10.36 -21.30
CA LYS A 253 0.68 9.18 -21.89
C LYS A 253 -0.31 8.28 -22.59
N SER A 254 -1.53 8.14 -22.06
CA SER A 254 -2.56 7.29 -22.64
C SER A 254 -3.18 7.91 -23.93
N GLU A 255 -3.20 9.23 -24.06
CA GLU A 255 -3.67 9.91 -25.27
C GLU A 255 -2.61 9.87 -26.40
N ASN A 256 -1.34 10.00 -26.05
CA ASN A 256 -0.25 9.87 -27.03
C ASN A 256 -0.11 8.44 -27.57
N GLU A 257 -0.33 7.40 -26.78
CA GLU A 257 -0.34 6.00 -27.26
C GLU A 257 -1.55 5.70 -28.16
N LYS A 258 -2.68 6.34 -27.93
CA LYS A 258 -3.86 6.22 -28.82
C LYS A 258 -3.69 6.96 -30.16
N SER A 259 -2.93 8.04 -30.17
CA SER A 259 -2.65 8.82 -31.40
C SER A 259 -1.59 8.20 -32.30
N VAL A 260 -0.77 7.28 -31.79
CA VAL A 260 0.33 6.62 -32.54
C VAL A 260 -0.09 5.27 -33.18
N LYS A 261 -1.35 4.83 -33.05
CA LYS A 261 -1.79 3.64 -33.80
C LYS A 261 -1.85 3.96 -35.28
N PRO A 262 -1.00 3.39 -36.17
CA PRO A 262 -1.02 3.66 -37.60
C PRO A 262 -2.34 3.18 -38.18
N ASN A 263 -2.99 4.10 -38.90
CA ASN A 263 -4.23 3.84 -39.62
C ASN A 263 -3.98 2.85 -40.78
N ASN A 264 -4.05 1.55 -40.46
CA ASN A 264 -3.86 0.48 -41.45
C ASN A 264 -5.19 0.15 -42.18
N LYS A 265 -5.85 1.18 -42.72
CA LYS A 265 -7.01 1.03 -43.61
C LYS A 265 -6.69 1.44 -45.02
N ASN A 266 -5.61 0.90 -45.64
CA ASN A 266 -5.46 0.99 -47.09
C ASN A 266 -4.55 -0.12 -47.61
N LYS A 267 -5.04 -1.37 -47.62
CA LYS A 267 -4.59 -2.42 -48.53
C LYS A 267 -5.72 -3.43 -48.78
N LYS A 268 -6.77 -2.99 -49.48
CA LYS A 268 -7.65 -3.87 -50.23
C LYS A 268 -8.02 -3.17 -51.51
N GLY A 269 -7.40 -3.55 -52.57
CA GLY A 269 -7.77 -3.08 -53.91
C GLY A 269 -6.58 -2.92 -54.83
N MET A 270 -6.02 -4.05 -55.30
CA MET A 270 -5.36 -4.15 -56.65
C MET A 270 -4.81 -5.56 -56.76
N ASN A 271 -5.62 -6.46 -57.32
CA ASN A 271 -5.23 -7.59 -58.12
C ASN A 271 -6.50 -8.13 -58.79
N ASN A 272 -6.77 -7.60 -59.94
CA ASN A 272 -7.46 -8.24 -61.06
C ASN A 272 -6.95 -7.54 -62.32
N GLU A 273 -6.01 -8.17 -62.98
CA GLU A 273 -5.90 -8.38 -64.41
C GLU A 273 -4.71 -9.32 -64.66
#